data_a33cef83fc57c87bf4a76a13811cb1a6
#
_entry.id   a33cef83fc57c87bf4a76a13811cb1a6
#
_cell.length_a   1.000
_cell.length_b   1.000
_cell.length_c   1.000
_cell.angle_alpha   90.00
_cell.angle_beta   90.00
_cell.angle_gamma   90.00
#
_symmetry.space_group_name_H-M   'P 1'
#
loop_
_entity.id
_entity.type
_entity.pdbx_description
1 polymer ?
#
loop_
_entity_poly.entity_id
_entity_poly.type
_entity_poly.pdbx_seq_one_letter_code
_entity_poly.pdbx_strand_id
1 'polypeptide(L)'
;MAIFNKQYTPKEAKGKIAKFCAYQERYHQEVRDKLYSYGLLKSDVEEIIYELIKEDFINEERFAKAFVRGKFNYKKWGRLKITQELNKRKISKYCIAKGLGEISEEKYQLVLTEI
;
A
#
# COMPACT_ATOMS: atom_id res chain seq x y z
N MET A 1 -8.37 22.14 8.02
CA MET A 1 -8.18 23.44 7.35
C MET A 1 -6.85 23.45 6.64
N ALA A 2 -6.92 23.77 5.35
CA ALA A 2 -5.71 23.82 4.57
C ALA A 2 -4.72 24.86 5.08
N ILE A 3 -5.22 25.94 5.64
CA ILE A 3 -4.38 27.03 6.16
C ILE A 3 -3.43 26.59 7.25
N PHE A 4 -3.71 25.46 7.89
CA PHE A 4 -2.84 24.96 8.95
C PHE A 4 -1.90 23.87 8.46
N ASN A 5 -2.03 23.47 7.21
CA ASN A 5 -1.14 22.47 6.65
C ASN A 5 0.21 23.09 6.39
N LYS A 6 1.23 22.53 6.99
CA LYS A 6 2.57 22.97 6.73
C LYS A 6 2.95 22.52 5.32
N GLN A 7 3.49 23.45 4.54
CA GLN A 7 3.98 23.13 3.23
C GLN A 7 5.46 22.81 3.29
N TYR A 8 5.83 21.72 2.63
CA TYR A 8 7.21 21.28 2.59
C TYR A 8 7.75 21.44 1.19
N THR A 9 9.04 21.66 1.09
CA THR A 9 9.70 21.60 -0.23
C THR A 9 9.70 20.15 -0.69
N PRO A 10 9.85 19.90 -2.00
CA PRO A 10 9.94 18.51 -2.47
C PRO A 10 11.03 17.70 -1.78
N LYS A 11 12.16 18.32 -1.51
CA LYS A 11 13.27 17.65 -0.82
C LYS A 11 12.89 17.24 0.61
N GLU A 12 12.28 18.17 1.34
CA GLU A 12 11.82 17.88 2.70
C GLU A 12 10.75 16.81 2.71
N ALA A 13 9.81 16.92 1.76
CA ALA A 13 8.73 15.96 1.64
C ALA A 13 9.26 14.56 1.32
N LYS A 14 10.26 14.46 0.46
CA LYS A 14 10.85 13.16 0.12
C LYS A 14 11.47 12.51 1.34
N GLY A 15 12.16 13.27 2.17
CA GLY A 15 12.74 12.76 3.41
C GLY A 15 11.67 12.25 4.38
N LYS A 16 10.58 13.00 4.52
CA LYS A 16 9.49 12.61 5.41
C LYS A 16 8.75 11.38 4.90
N ILE A 17 8.49 11.33 3.60
CA ILE A 17 7.74 10.21 3.03
C ILE A 17 8.57 8.92 3.04
N ALA A 18 9.89 9.04 2.93
CA ALA A 18 10.77 7.87 3.03
C ALA A 18 10.63 7.21 4.40
N LYS A 19 10.58 8.01 5.46
CA LYS A 19 10.37 7.50 6.82
C LYS A 19 9.00 6.85 6.98
N PHE A 20 7.98 7.47 6.39
CA PHE A 20 6.62 6.95 6.38
C PHE A 20 6.57 5.57 5.73
N CYS A 21 7.27 5.41 4.61
CA CYS A 21 7.34 4.14 3.90
C CYS A 21 8.18 3.09 4.64
N ALA A 22 9.21 3.54 5.35
CA ALA A 22 10.07 2.63 6.11
C ALA A 22 9.38 2.04 7.33
N TYR A 23 8.39 2.75 7.86
CA TYR A 23 7.69 2.32 9.06
C TYR A 23 6.87 1.04 8.82
N GLN A 24 6.19 0.96 7.67
CA GLN A 24 5.41 -0.22 7.28
C GLN A 24 5.16 -0.18 5.77
N GLU A 25 4.72 -1.30 5.21
CA GLU A 25 4.35 -1.34 3.79
C GLU A 25 3.22 -0.37 3.51
N ARG A 26 3.37 0.39 2.43
CA ARG A 26 2.38 1.39 2.01
C ARG A 26 2.00 1.12 0.56
N TYR A 27 0.73 1.38 0.23
CA TYR A 27 0.31 1.27 -1.17
C TYR A 27 0.45 2.64 -1.85
N HIS A 28 0.55 2.63 -3.17
CA HIS A 28 0.89 3.84 -3.92
C HIS A 28 -0.07 5.00 -3.66
N GLN A 29 -1.38 4.72 -3.64
CA GLN A 29 -2.35 5.78 -3.42
C GLN A 29 -2.23 6.39 -2.02
N GLU A 30 -1.92 5.58 -1.02
CA GLU A 30 -1.70 6.07 0.34
C GLU A 30 -0.55 7.06 0.39
N VAL A 31 0.55 6.71 -0.27
CA VAL A 31 1.73 7.56 -0.34
C VAL A 31 1.43 8.84 -1.10
N ARG A 32 0.69 8.72 -2.21
CA ARG A 32 0.30 9.87 -3.02
C ARG A 32 -0.54 10.84 -2.20
N ASP A 33 -1.53 10.33 -1.48
CA ASP A 33 -2.40 11.16 -0.64
C ASP A 33 -1.59 11.85 0.46
N LYS A 34 -0.64 11.14 1.05
CA LYS A 34 0.21 11.71 2.09
C LYS A 34 1.07 12.85 1.54
N LEU A 35 1.62 12.66 0.34
CA LEU A 35 2.43 13.71 -0.31
C LEU A 35 1.59 14.95 -0.61
N TYR A 36 0.35 14.77 -1.08
CA TYR A 36 -0.55 15.91 -1.29
C TYR A 36 -0.82 16.64 0.03
N SER A 37 -0.90 15.90 1.13
CA SER A 37 -1.12 16.53 2.43
C SER A 37 0.04 17.41 2.88
N TYR A 38 1.22 17.22 2.26
CA TYR A 38 2.38 18.06 2.53
C TYR A 38 2.36 19.36 1.73
N GLY A 39 1.34 19.56 0.90
CA GLY A 39 1.18 20.78 0.12
C GLY A 39 1.91 20.78 -1.21
N LEU A 40 2.30 19.61 -1.72
CA LEU A 40 3.03 19.52 -2.99
C LEU A 40 2.10 19.59 -4.18
N LEU A 41 2.63 20.06 -5.31
CA LEU A 41 1.94 20.04 -6.59
C LEU A 41 1.99 18.66 -7.21
N LYS A 42 1.06 18.38 -8.11
CA LYS A 42 0.96 17.07 -8.76
C LYS A 42 2.27 16.61 -9.39
N SER A 43 2.98 17.51 -10.09
CA SER A 43 4.23 17.13 -10.74
C SER A 43 5.27 16.65 -9.75
N ASP A 44 5.37 17.30 -8.60
CA ASP A 44 6.33 16.92 -7.57
C ASP A 44 5.92 15.60 -6.91
N VAL A 45 4.61 15.42 -6.68
CA VAL A 45 4.09 14.19 -6.09
C VAL A 45 4.43 13.01 -6.99
N GLU A 46 4.13 13.12 -8.29
CA GLU A 46 4.37 11.99 -9.21
C GLU A 46 5.86 11.70 -9.38
N GLU A 47 6.70 12.73 -9.37
CA GLU A 47 8.15 12.53 -9.45
C GLU A 47 8.67 11.79 -8.22
N ILE A 48 8.22 12.19 -7.03
CA ILE A 48 8.63 11.51 -5.80
C ILE A 48 8.15 10.07 -5.78
N ILE A 49 6.91 9.82 -6.20
CA ILE A 49 6.36 8.46 -6.30
C ILE A 49 7.27 7.61 -7.20
N TYR A 50 7.63 8.14 -8.36
CA TYR A 50 8.50 7.43 -9.29
C TYR A 50 9.83 7.06 -8.63
N GLU A 51 10.44 8.01 -7.91
CA GLU A 51 11.71 7.78 -7.24
C GLU A 51 11.59 6.74 -6.13
N LEU A 52 10.48 6.79 -5.37
CA LEU A 52 10.25 5.80 -4.31
C LEU A 52 10.08 4.39 -4.87
N ILE A 53 9.41 4.26 -6.00
CA ILE A 53 9.27 2.98 -6.68
C ILE A 53 10.64 2.49 -7.14
N LYS A 54 11.39 3.36 -7.79
CA LYS A 54 12.71 3.04 -8.32
C LYS A 54 13.67 2.60 -7.21
N GLU A 55 13.60 3.26 -6.07
CA GLU A 55 14.46 2.97 -4.93
C GLU A 55 13.90 1.88 -4.01
N ASP A 56 12.77 1.28 -4.41
CA ASP A 56 12.13 0.17 -3.71
C ASP A 56 11.61 0.52 -2.31
N PHE A 57 11.33 1.79 -2.05
CA PHE A 57 10.66 2.20 -0.82
C PHE A 57 9.20 1.78 -0.85
N ILE A 58 8.58 1.77 -2.03
CA ILE A 58 7.22 1.27 -2.19
C ILE A 58 7.22 0.25 -3.33
N ASN A 59 6.43 -0.80 -3.13
CA ASN A 59 6.35 -1.91 -4.08
C ASN A 59 4.95 -2.50 -3.93
N GLU A 60 4.13 -2.34 -4.96
CA GLU A 60 2.73 -2.71 -4.89
C GLU A 60 2.53 -4.22 -4.73
N GLU A 61 3.36 -5.02 -5.38
CA GLU A 61 3.29 -6.47 -5.23
C GLU A 61 3.66 -6.89 -3.81
N ARG A 62 4.71 -6.30 -3.26
CA ARG A 62 5.14 -6.57 -1.89
C ARG A 62 4.05 -6.16 -0.90
N PHE A 63 3.41 -5.00 -1.13
CA PHE A 63 2.29 -4.57 -0.30
C PHE A 63 1.15 -5.58 -0.34
N ALA A 64 0.77 -6.01 -1.55
CA ALA A 64 -0.34 -6.95 -1.72
C ALA A 64 -0.08 -8.26 -0.99
N LYS A 65 1.13 -8.79 -1.11
CA LYS A 65 1.51 -10.03 -0.43
C LYS A 65 1.45 -9.91 1.09
N ALA A 66 1.98 -8.80 1.63
CA ALA A 66 1.95 -8.57 3.07
C ALA A 66 0.52 -8.40 3.57
N PHE A 67 -0.30 -7.66 2.81
CA PHE A 67 -1.70 -7.43 3.15
C PHE A 67 -2.47 -8.76 3.20
N VAL A 68 -2.31 -9.59 2.17
CA VAL A 68 -2.99 -10.88 2.09
C VAL A 68 -2.58 -11.77 3.26
N ARG A 69 -1.27 -11.87 3.52
CA ARG A 69 -0.80 -12.71 4.64
C ARG A 69 -1.40 -12.26 5.97
N GLY A 70 -1.39 -10.95 6.22
CA GLY A 70 -1.90 -10.42 7.48
C GLY A 70 -3.40 -10.63 7.63
N LYS A 71 -4.17 -10.28 6.60
CA LYS A 71 -5.63 -10.38 6.69
C LYS A 71 -6.12 -11.82 6.71
N PHE A 72 -5.48 -12.68 5.94
CA PHE A 72 -5.86 -14.09 5.94
C PHE A 72 -5.47 -14.78 7.24
N ASN A 73 -4.23 -14.61 7.70
CA ASN A 73 -3.73 -15.34 8.87
C ASN A 73 -4.29 -14.81 10.19
N TYR A 74 -4.41 -13.51 10.34
CA TYR A 74 -4.79 -12.92 11.62
C TYR A 74 -6.24 -12.48 11.69
N LYS A 75 -6.80 -12.00 10.58
CA LYS A 75 -8.19 -11.56 10.55
C LYS A 75 -9.15 -12.61 10.01
N LYS A 76 -8.60 -13.68 9.45
CA LYS A 76 -9.39 -14.78 8.88
C LYS A 76 -10.32 -14.32 7.74
N TRP A 77 -9.88 -13.31 6.97
CA TRP A 77 -10.66 -12.85 5.82
C TRP A 77 -10.51 -13.84 4.66
N GLY A 78 -11.61 -14.08 3.93
CA GLY A 78 -11.57 -14.88 2.72
C GLY A 78 -11.06 -14.08 1.53
N ARG A 79 -10.88 -14.77 0.41
CA ARG A 79 -10.33 -14.18 -0.82
C ARG A 79 -11.17 -13.02 -1.35
N LEU A 80 -12.49 -13.16 -1.30
CA LEU A 80 -13.39 -12.11 -1.82
C LEU A 80 -13.21 -10.80 -1.08
N LYS A 81 -13.23 -10.85 0.24
CA LYS A 81 -13.07 -9.65 1.05
C LYS A 81 -11.69 -9.03 0.85
N ILE A 82 -10.66 -9.86 0.81
CA ILE A 82 -9.29 -9.37 0.59
C ILE A 82 -9.20 -8.67 -0.77
N THR A 83 -9.76 -9.29 -1.81
CA THR A 83 -9.75 -8.72 -3.15
C THR A 83 -10.49 -7.37 -3.18
N GLN A 84 -11.64 -7.29 -2.54
CA GLN A 84 -12.40 -6.06 -2.48
C GLN A 84 -11.61 -4.94 -1.79
N GLU A 85 -10.94 -5.27 -0.70
CA GLU A 85 -10.15 -4.27 0.03
C GLU A 85 -8.92 -3.83 -0.75
N LEU A 86 -8.29 -4.73 -1.49
CA LEU A 86 -7.17 -4.35 -2.35
C LEU A 86 -7.63 -3.50 -3.52
N ASN A 87 -8.80 -3.80 -4.09
CA ASN A 87 -9.38 -2.97 -5.15
C ASN A 87 -9.66 -1.55 -4.67
N LYS A 88 -10.16 -1.42 -3.45
CA LYS A 88 -10.42 -0.09 -2.86
C LYS A 88 -9.13 0.73 -2.77
N ARG A 89 -8.00 0.06 -2.59
CA ARG A 89 -6.70 0.70 -2.50
C ARG A 89 -6.04 0.92 -3.86
N LYS A 90 -6.77 0.63 -4.92
CA LYS A 90 -6.32 0.81 -6.31
C LYS A 90 -5.11 -0.05 -6.65
N ILE A 91 -5.05 -1.22 -6.03
CA ILE A 91 -4.01 -2.20 -6.34
C ILE A 91 -4.37 -2.88 -7.67
N SER A 92 -3.37 -3.08 -8.52
CA SER A 92 -3.60 -3.68 -9.84
C SER A 92 -4.03 -5.14 -9.73
N LYS A 93 -4.75 -5.62 -10.73
CA LYS A 93 -5.18 -7.02 -10.78
C LYS A 93 -4.01 -7.97 -10.71
N TYR A 94 -2.91 -7.62 -11.37
CA TYR A 94 -1.69 -8.41 -11.36
C TYR A 94 -1.16 -8.57 -9.93
N CYS A 95 -1.06 -7.46 -9.20
CA CYS A 95 -0.53 -7.49 -7.84
C CYS A 95 -1.49 -8.20 -6.88
N ILE A 96 -2.79 -8.04 -7.09
CA ILE A 96 -3.78 -8.77 -6.28
C ILE A 96 -3.61 -10.28 -6.47
N ALA A 97 -3.46 -10.72 -7.73
CA ALA A 97 -3.26 -12.13 -8.03
C ALA A 97 -1.99 -12.67 -7.38
N LYS A 98 -0.90 -11.88 -7.43
CA LYS A 98 0.35 -12.25 -6.77
C LYS A 98 0.19 -12.35 -5.26
N GLY A 99 -0.55 -11.42 -4.68
CA GLY A 99 -0.83 -11.44 -3.25
C GLY A 99 -1.65 -12.67 -2.85
N LEU A 100 -2.72 -12.95 -3.59
CA LEU A 100 -3.55 -14.11 -3.30
C LEU A 100 -2.79 -15.42 -3.44
N GLY A 101 -1.72 -15.44 -4.23
CA GLY A 101 -0.85 -16.60 -4.36
C GLY A 101 -0.14 -16.97 -3.06
N GLU A 102 -0.13 -16.07 -2.07
CA GLU A 102 0.44 -16.36 -0.75
C GLU A 102 -0.44 -17.32 0.05
N ILE A 103 -1.67 -17.54 -0.37
CA ILE A 103 -2.59 -18.46 0.30
C ILE A 103 -2.58 -19.78 -0.45
N SER A 104 -2.11 -20.85 0.19
CA SER A 104 -2.20 -22.17 -0.43
C SER A 104 -3.66 -22.64 -0.33
N GLU A 105 -4.08 -23.48 -1.27
CA GLU A 105 -5.45 -24.01 -1.26
C GLU A 105 -5.72 -24.81 0.00
N GLU A 106 -4.78 -25.62 0.41
CA GLU A 106 -4.89 -26.41 1.64
C GLU A 106 -5.11 -25.53 2.86
N LYS A 107 -4.31 -24.49 3.00
CA LYS A 107 -4.42 -23.56 4.11
C LYS A 107 -5.75 -22.82 4.10
N TYR A 108 -6.22 -22.45 2.91
CA TYR A 108 -7.49 -21.77 2.75
C TYR A 108 -8.64 -22.64 3.24
N GLN A 109 -8.64 -23.92 2.88
CA GLN A 109 -9.69 -24.84 3.31
C GLN A 109 -9.69 -25.03 4.83
N LEU A 110 -8.51 -25.11 5.43
CA LEU A 110 -8.40 -25.22 6.89
C LEU A 110 -9.03 -24.03 7.60
N VAL A 111 -8.76 -22.82 7.12
CA VAL A 111 -9.32 -21.61 7.72
C VAL A 111 -10.84 -21.59 7.59
N LEU A 112 -11.37 -21.96 6.42
CA LEU A 112 -12.81 -22.01 6.21
C LEU A 112 -13.48 -23.01 7.13
N THR A 113 -12.82 -24.14 7.38
CA THR A 113 -13.35 -25.17 8.26
C THR A 113 -13.43 -24.71 9.71
N GLU A 114 -12.48 -23.88 10.15
CA GLU A 114 -12.44 -23.39 11.52
C GLU A 114 -13.47 -22.30 11.80
N ILE A 115 -13.94 -21.63 10.76
CA ILE A 115 -14.92 -20.57 10.89
C ILE A 115 -16.34 -21.17 10.98
#